data_a7b9f0c379aa7aee8a8f67bd74580471
#
_entry.id   a7b9f0c379aa7aee8a8f67bd74580471
#
_cell.length_a   1.000
_cell.length_b   1.000
_cell.length_c   1.000
_cell.angle_alpha   90.00
_cell.angle_beta   90.00
_cell.angle_gamma   90.00
#
_symmetry.space_group_name_H-M   'P 1'
#
loop_
_entity.id
_entity.type
_entity.pdbx_description
1 polymer ?
#
loop_
_entity_poly.entity_id
_entity_poly.type
_entity_poly.pdbx_seq_one_letter_code
_entity_poly.pdbx_strand_id
1 'polypeptide(L)'
;MRRALPILTLALALLLAAGCGGSDDTTGTTEAADTTATATVGADGCSDVTAPEARKDGGATKPKERLDPEKTYKLVFKTNCGSYTVTLDQAKAPATSASLVSLAKAGFYDNTIFHRIVPGFVIQGGDPTQTGTGGPGYKTVDPPASGAKYTEGVVAMAKTQDEPAGTSGSQFFVVTGADVGLPPDYAIVGNVTEGLDTVRAIGKLGDPTTEQPTQPVVIESVTVEEQ
;
A
#
# COMPACT_ATOMS: atom_id res chain seq x y z
N MET A 1 -16.69 24.13 -47.69
CA MET A 1 -15.66 24.07 -48.76
C MET A 1 -14.87 22.78 -48.59
N ARG A 2 -15.07 21.88 -49.54
CA ARG A 2 -14.40 20.57 -49.63
C ARG A 2 -13.00 20.76 -50.20
N ARG A 3 -11.99 20.08 -49.72
CA ARG A 3 -10.82 19.68 -50.50
C ARG A 3 -10.30 18.31 -50.03
N ALA A 4 -10.18 17.47 -51.04
CA ALA A 4 -9.87 16.06 -51.01
C ALA A 4 -8.37 15.76 -51.16
N LEU A 5 -8.02 14.52 -50.82
CA LEU A 5 -6.83 13.67 -50.95
C LEU A 5 -5.83 14.00 -52.10
N PRO A 6 -4.61 13.43 -52.06
CA PRO A 6 -4.46 12.14 -52.72
C PRO A 6 -3.65 11.05 -52.00
N ILE A 7 -4.00 9.83 -52.36
CA ILE A 7 -3.38 8.52 -52.20
C ILE A 7 -2.08 8.47 -53.03
N LEU A 8 -1.01 7.87 -52.50
CA LEU A 8 0.09 7.41 -53.33
C LEU A 8 0.48 5.96 -52.89
N THR A 9 0.16 5.04 -53.77
CA THR A 9 0.56 3.65 -53.87
C THR A 9 1.87 3.53 -54.64
N LEU A 10 2.76 2.60 -54.28
CA LEU A 10 3.70 1.83 -55.12
C LEU A 10 4.77 1.22 -54.22
N ALA A 11 5.32 0.06 -54.36
CA ALA A 11 5.21 -1.11 -55.20
C ALA A 11 6.13 -2.18 -54.63
N LEU A 12 5.73 -3.37 -54.83
CA LEU A 12 6.31 -4.70 -54.60
C LEU A 12 7.69 -4.89 -55.28
N ALA A 13 8.66 -5.50 -54.56
CA ALA A 13 9.78 -6.20 -55.21
C ALA A 13 10.11 -7.49 -54.45
N LEU A 14 9.75 -8.63 -55.01
CA LEU A 14 10.25 -9.99 -54.69
C LEU A 14 11.68 -10.13 -55.19
N LEU A 15 12.55 -10.74 -54.39
CA LEU A 15 13.75 -11.45 -54.86
C LEU A 15 13.88 -12.77 -54.11
N LEU A 16 13.64 -13.87 -54.85
CA LEU A 16 13.98 -15.24 -54.46
C LEU A 16 15.48 -15.49 -54.70
N ALA A 17 16.16 -16.06 -53.74
CA ALA A 17 17.41 -16.78 -53.96
C ALA A 17 17.38 -18.04 -53.08
N ALA A 18 17.35 -19.19 -53.77
CA ALA A 18 17.50 -20.50 -53.18
C ALA A 18 19.00 -20.83 -52.95
N GLY A 19 19.31 -21.46 -51.82
CA GLY A 19 20.62 -22.03 -51.53
C GLY A 19 20.47 -23.20 -50.56
N CYS A 20 20.68 -24.39 -51.04
CA CYS A 20 20.72 -25.67 -50.31
C CYS A 20 21.97 -25.81 -49.44
N GLY A 21 21.82 -26.54 -48.34
CA GLY A 21 22.84 -27.51 -47.86
C GLY A 21 23.36 -27.30 -46.46
N GLY A 22 23.19 -28.33 -45.61
CA GLY A 22 23.97 -28.52 -44.39
C GLY A 22 23.15 -28.86 -43.16
N SER A 23 22.93 -30.18 -42.96
CA SER A 23 22.47 -30.74 -41.68
C SER A 23 23.61 -30.67 -40.68
N ASP A 24 23.36 -30.11 -39.49
CA ASP A 24 24.04 -30.54 -38.27
C ASP A 24 23.09 -30.31 -37.09
N ASP A 25 22.74 -31.40 -36.46
CA ASP A 25 22.03 -31.50 -35.20
C ASP A 25 22.86 -30.87 -34.08
N THR A 26 22.39 -29.78 -33.49
CA THR A 26 22.83 -29.38 -32.17
C THR A 26 21.61 -28.93 -31.37
N THR A 27 21.19 -29.81 -30.46
CA THR A 27 20.19 -29.55 -29.43
C THR A 27 20.66 -28.41 -28.56
N GLY A 28 20.29 -27.19 -28.92
CA GLY A 28 20.48 -25.98 -28.12
C GLY A 28 19.30 -25.87 -27.14
N THR A 29 19.48 -26.37 -25.93
CA THR A 29 18.62 -26.06 -24.79
C THR A 29 18.72 -24.55 -24.56
N THR A 30 17.66 -23.82 -24.91
CA THR A 30 17.54 -22.38 -24.55
C THR A 30 17.22 -22.35 -23.05
N GLU A 31 18.25 -22.22 -22.24
CA GLU A 31 18.15 -21.84 -20.86
C GLU A 31 17.58 -20.41 -20.86
N ALA A 32 16.30 -20.30 -20.45
CA ALA A 32 15.73 -19.00 -20.09
C ALA A 32 16.53 -18.50 -18.91
N ALA A 33 17.36 -17.50 -19.13
CA ALA A 33 18.01 -16.77 -18.05
C ALA A 33 16.92 -16.11 -17.22
N ASP A 34 16.57 -16.73 -16.10
CA ASP A 34 15.83 -16.13 -15.02
C ASP A 34 16.71 -14.99 -14.45
N THR A 35 16.46 -13.78 -14.96
CA THR A 35 17.10 -12.59 -14.44
C THR A 35 16.40 -12.23 -13.15
N THR A 36 16.70 -12.97 -12.09
CA THR A 36 16.36 -12.55 -10.72
C THR A 36 17.14 -11.26 -10.46
N ALA A 37 16.51 -10.13 -10.69
CA ALA A 37 17.03 -8.84 -10.30
C ALA A 37 17.20 -8.88 -8.78
N THR A 38 18.44 -9.03 -8.32
CA THR A 38 18.79 -8.92 -6.91
C THR A 38 18.53 -7.47 -6.50
N ALA A 39 17.40 -7.23 -5.83
CA ALA A 39 17.10 -5.91 -5.28
C ALA A 39 18.22 -5.53 -4.31
N THR A 40 18.85 -4.40 -4.55
CA THR A 40 19.88 -3.85 -3.66
C THR A 40 19.18 -3.38 -2.40
N VAL A 41 19.48 -4.00 -1.26
CA VAL A 41 18.96 -3.57 0.05
C VAL A 41 19.85 -2.45 0.55
N GLY A 42 19.28 -1.27 0.77
CA GLY A 42 19.96 -0.11 1.33
C GLY A 42 20.42 -0.33 2.77
N ALA A 43 21.26 0.56 3.28
CA ALA A 43 21.79 0.52 4.66
C ALA A 43 20.67 0.64 5.74
N ASP A 44 19.50 1.11 5.36
CA ASP A 44 18.28 1.24 6.17
C ASP A 44 17.40 -0.02 6.17
N GLY A 45 17.78 -1.06 5.43
CA GLY A 45 17.04 -2.32 5.32
C GLY A 45 15.92 -2.29 4.28
N CYS A 46 15.76 -1.20 3.51
CA CYS A 46 14.78 -1.07 2.44
C CYS A 46 15.41 -1.35 1.07
N SER A 47 14.65 -1.93 0.17
CA SER A 47 15.04 -2.05 -1.24
C SER A 47 14.75 -0.75 -1.98
N ASP A 48 15.65 -0.34 -2.85
CA ASP A 48 15.42 0.80 -3.75
C ASP A 48 14.30 0.48 -4.73
N VAL A 49 13.26 1.30 -4.70
CA VAL A 49 12.10 1.15 -5.58
C VAL A 49 11.68 2.50 -6.14
N THR A 50 11.04 2.46 -7.30
CA THR A 50 10.33 3.64 -7.83
C THR A 50 8.97 3.73 -7.16
N ALA A 51 8.59 4.94 -6.74
CA ALA A 51 7.23 5.16 -6.23
C ALA A 51 6.19 4.79 -7.31
N PRO A 52 5.15 4.04 -6.97
CA PRO A 52 4.08 3.71 -7.91
C PRO A 52 3.32 4.99 -8.30
N GLU A 53 2.64 4.94 -9.44
CA GLU A 53 1.77 6.04 -9.84
C GLU A 53 0.58 6.20 -8.89
N ALA A 54 0.20 7.45 -8.62
CA ALA A 54 -0.99 7.75 -7.84
C ALA A 54 -2.24 7.23 -8.57
N ARG A 55 -3.18 6.68 -7.80
CA ARG A 55 -4.46 6.18 -8.32
C ARG A 55 -5.58 7.19 -8.06
N LYS A 56 -6.72 6.96 -8.70
CA LYS A 56 -7.91 7.79 -8.50
C LYS A 56 -8.44 7.67 -7.07
N ASP A 57 -8.98 8.75 -6.56
CA ASP A 57 -9.72 8.79 -5.30
C ASP A 57 -11.04 8.00 -5.39
N GLY A 58 -11.45 7.39 -4.29
CA GLY A 58 -12.73 6.70 -4.17
C GLY A 58 -12.80 5.36 -4.89
N GLY A 59 -14.01 5.00 -5.31
CA GLY A 59 -14.29 3.81 -6.13
C GLY A 59 -14.49 2.51 -5.35
N ALA A 60 -14.28 2.49 -4.03
CA ALA A 60 -14.54 1.31 -3.21
C ALA A 60 -15.99 1.26 -2.71
N THR A 61 -16.47 0.05 -2.46
CA THR A 61 -17.82 -0.16 -1.91
C THR A 61 -17.75 -0.37 -0.41
N LYS A 62 -18.52 0.41 0.34
CA LYS A 62 -18.61 0.25 1.80
C LYS A 62 -19.22 -1.13 2.14
N PRO A 63 -18.53 -1.96 2.96
CA PRO A 63 -19.11 -3.22 3.40
C PRO A 63 -20.38 -3.00 4.21
N LYS A 64 -21.37 -3.86 4.02
CA LYS A 64 -22.66 -3.82 4.73
C LYS A 64 -22.63 -4.64 6.01
N GLU A 65 -21.81 -5.68 6.03
CA GLU A 65 -21.73 -6.65 7.11
C GLU A 65 -20.52 -6.38 7.99
N ARG A 66 -20.61 -6.76 9.24
CA ARG A 66 -19.48 -6.79 10.17
C ARG A 66 -18.68 -8.07 9.98
N LEU A 67 -17.49 -8.09 10.52
CA LEU A 67 -16.68 -9.31 10.59
C LEU A 67 -17.32 -10.31 11.56
N ASP A 68 -17.02 -11.58 11.37
CA ASP A 68 -17.41 -12.64 12.29
C ASP A 68 -16.70 -12.43 13.64
N PRO A 69 -17.44 -12.22 14.75
CA PRO A 69 -16.87 -11.95 16.06
C PRO A 69 -16.07 -13.13 16.65
N GLU A 70 -16.30 -14.35 16.17
CA GLU A 70 -15.61 -15.56 16.63
C GLU A 70 -14.21 -15.70 15.99
N LYS A 71 -13.88 -14.87 14.98
CA LYS A 71 -12.62 -14.91 14.24
C LYS A 71 -11.68 -13.81 14.65
N THR A 72 -10.40 -14.09 14.56
CA THR A 72 -9.34 -13.09 14.60
C THR A 72 -8.94 -12.72 13.17
N TYR A 73 -8.83 -11.43 12.90
CA TYR A 73 -8.43 -10.91 11.61
C TYR A 73 -7.06 -10.22 11.71
N LYS A 74 -6.16 -10.60 10.83
CA LYS A 74 -4.84 -9.99 10.72
C LYS A 74 -4.67 -9.40 9.33
N LEU A 75 -4.04 -8.24 9.26
CA LEU A 75 -3.58 -7.62 8.02
C LEU A 75 -2.07 -7.76 7.94
N VAL A 76 -1.58 -8.50 6.94
CA VAL A 76 -0.16 -8.67 6.68
C VAL A 76 0.26 -7.68 5.61
N PHE A 77 1.04 -6.70 6.00
CA PHE A 77 1.61 -5.67 5.13
C PHE A 77 2.96 -6.14 4.60
N LYS A 78 3.12 -6.22 3.31
CA LYS A 78 4.41 -6.40 2.64
C LYS A 78 4.85 -5.07 2.06
N THR A 79 6.06 -4.64 2.41
CA THR A 79 6.65 -3.38 1.94
C THR A 79 8.04 -3.62 1.37
N ASN A 80 8.58 -2.65 0.63
CA ASN A 80 9.98 -2.69 0.20
C ASN A 80 11.00 -2.59 1.36
N CYS A 81 10.53 -2.37 2.59
CA CYS A 81 11.34 -2.33 3.82
C CYS A 81 11.16 -3.57 4.70
N GLY A 82 10.44 -4.60 4.22
CA GLY A 82 10.08 -5.79 4.99
C GLY A 82 8.59 -5.88 5.26
N SER A 83 8.20 -6.83 6.10
CA SER A 83 6.79 -7.10 6.40
C SER A 83 6.47 -6.84 7.86
N TYR A 84 5.21 -6.49 8.13
CA TYR A 84 4.66 -6.42 9.48
C TYR A 84 3.20 -6.85 9.48
N THR A 85 2.72 -7.34 10.62
CA THR A 85 1.36 -7.85 10.79
C THR A 85 0.61 -7.00 11.82
N VAL A 86 -0.61 -6.61 11.47
CA VAL A 86 -1.54 -5.91 12.35
C VAL A 86 -2.67 -6.85 12.72
N THR A 87 -2.83 -7.15 14.02
CA THR A 87 -4.04 -7.83 14.50
C THR A 87 -5.12 -6.79 14.77
N LEU A 88 -6.29 -6.97 14.12
CA LEU A 88 -7.40 -6.04 14.24
C LEU A 88 -8.15 -6.22 15.57
N ASP A 89 -8.54 -5.11 16.19
CA ASP A 89 -9.42 -5.06 17.36
C ASP A 89 -10.86 -4.74 16.89
N GLN A 90 -11.49 -5.73 16.26
CA GLN A 90 -12.84 -5.58 15.73
C GLN A 90 -13.90 -5.31 16.80
N ALA A 91 -13.60 -5.61 18.07
CA ALA A 91 -14.51 -5.30 19.18
C ALA A 91 -14.57 -3.79 19.44
N LYS A 92 -13.44 -3.09 19.30
CA LYS A 92 -13.36 -1.64 19.50
C LYS A 92 -13.72 -0.83 18.25
N ALA A 93 -13.41 -1.35 17.07
CA ALA A 93 -13.65 -0.65 15.79
C ALA A 93 -14.36 -1.57 14.77
N PRO A 94 -15.59 -2.01 15.03
CA PRO A 94 -16.24 -3.05 14.22
C PRO A 94 -16.54 -2.63 12.78
N ALA A 95 -16.96 -1.40 12.55
CA ALA A 95 -17.26 -0.91 11.20
C ALA A 95 -15.99 -0.64 10.41
N THR A 96 -14.97 -0.10 11.08
CA THR A 96 -13.69 0.23 10.46
C THR A 96 -12.87 -1.02 10.19
N SER A 97 -12.86 -2.02 11.09
CA SER A 97 -12.21 -3.31 10.84
C SER A 97 -12.82 -4.03 9.63
N ALA A 98 -14.16 -4.05 9.50
CA ALA A 98 -14.82 -4.60 8.32
C ALA A 98 -14.42 -3.84 7.04
N SER A 99 -14.32 -2.53 7.10
CA SER A 99 -13.84 -1.70 6.00
C SER A 99 -12.40 -2.06 5.60
N LEU A 100 -11.49 -2.12 6.56
CA LEU A 100 -10.08 -2.45 6.32
C LEU A 100 -9.91 -3.83 5.67
N VAL A 101 -10.61 -4.85 6.19
CA VAL A 101 -10.60 -6.20 5.61
C VAL A 101 -11.15 -6.20 4.18
N SER A 102 -12.26 -5.50 3.94
CA SER A 102 -12.84 -5.39 2.60
C SER A 102 -11.90 -4.70 1.61
N LEU A 103 -11.27 -3.60 2.02
CA LEU A 103 -10.32 -2.85 1.22
C LEU A 103 -9.06 -3.67 0.93
N ALA A 104 -8.51 -4.38 1.93
CA ALA A 104 -7.35 -5.24 1.75
C ALA A 104 -7.65 -6.40 0.78
N LYS A 105 -8.78 -7.09 0.94
CA LYS A 105 -9.21 -8.16 0.02
C LYS A 105 -9.43 -7.66 -1.42
N ALA A 106 -9.77 -6.40 -1.60
CA ALA A 106 -9.92 -5.77 -2.92
C ALA A 106 -8.59 -5.24 -3.51
N GLY A 107 -7.45 -5.42 -2.85
CA GLY A 107 -6.15 -4.88 -3.27
C GLY A 107 -6.09 -3.35 -3.23
N PHE A 108 -6.94 -2.72 -2.43
CA PHE A 108 -7.01 -1.24 -2.36
C PHE A 108 -5.70 -0.62 -1.86
N TYR A 109 -4.99 -1.30 -0.97
CA TYR A 109 -3.72 -0.83 -0.41
C TYR A 109 -2.50 -1.18 -1.25
N ASP A 110 -2.63 -2.13 -2.20
CA ASP A 110 -1.52 -2.61 -3.00
C ASP A 110 -0.96 -1.48 -3.88
N ASN A 111 0.35 -1.38 -3.92
CA ASN A 111 1.06 -0.32 -4.62
C ASN A 111 0.63 1.10 -4.18
N THR A 112 0.36 1.29 -2.88
CA THR A 112 0.28 2.62 -2.25
C THR A 112 1.57 2.92 -1.50
N ILE A 113 1.71 4.14 -0.97
CA ILE A 113 2.91 4.55 -0.25
C ILE A 113 2.58 5.01 1.18
N PHE A 114 3.59 5.01 2.02
CA PHE A 114 3.59 5.87 3.20
C PHE A 114 3.94 7.28 2.74
N HIS A 115 2.94 8.14 2.61
CA HIS A 115 3.11 9.51 2.09
C HIS A 115 3.54 10.51 3.17
N ARG A 116 3.44 10.14 4.46
CA ARG A 116 3.85 10.96 5.60
C ARG A 116 4.55 10.09 6.64
N ILE A 117 5.75 10.48 7.03
CA ILE A 117 6.55 9.82 8.07
C ILE A 117 7.12 10.88 9.00
N VAL A 118 6.74 10.83 10.27
CA VAL A 118 7.25 11.74 11.30
C VAL A 118 8.07 10.91 12.29
N PRO A 119 9.40 11.05 12.31
CA PRO A 119 10.26 10.26 13.18
C PRO A 119 9.88 10.37 14.66
N GLY A 120 9.74 9.21 15.32
CA GLY A 120 9.34 9.14 16.72
C GLY A 120 7.88 9.51 17.01
N PHE A 121 7.07 9.64 15.97
CA PHE A 121 5.64 9.95 16.06
C PHE A 121 4.80 8.90 15.32
N VAL A 122 4.65 8.99 14.00
CA VAL A 122 3.84 8.05 13.20
C VAL A 122 4.42 7.84 11.80
N ILE A 123 4.03 6.71 11.19
CA ILE A 123 4.07 6.48 9.75
C ILE A 123 2.63 6.41 9.24
N GLN A 124 2.28 7.16 8.20
CA GLN A 124 0.91 7.28 7.68
C GLN A 124 0.87 6.93 6.20
N GLY A 125 -0.08 6.07 5.84
CA GLY A 125 -0.31 5.58 4.48
C GLY A 125 -1.79 5.29 4.21
N GLY A 126 -2.06 4.50 3.13
CA GLY A 126 -3.43 4.07 2.78
C GLY A 126 -4.22 5.08 1.96
N ASP A 127 -3.55 6.07 1.37
CA ASP A 127 -4.12 7.01 0.41
C ASP A 127 -3.76 6.58 -1.02
N PRO A 128 -4.75 6.22 -1.86
CA PRO A 128 -4.47 5.85 -3.25
C PRO A 128 -3.96 7.02 -4.09
N THR A 129 -4.27 8.25 -3.70
CA THR A 129 -3.85 9.46 -4.43
C THR A 129 -2.46 9.97 -4.02
N GLN A 130 -1.91 9.46 -2.91
CA GLN A 130 -0.61 9.82 -2.33
C GLN A 130 -0.51 11.30 -1.88
N THR A 131 -1.64 12.01 -1.79
CA THR A 131 -1.69 13.44 -1.46
C THR A 131 -2.00 13.73 0.02
N GLY A 132 -2.40 12.70 0.77
CA GLY A 132 -2.92 12.81 2.14
C GLY A 132 -4.41 13.16 2.22
N THR A 133 -5.11 13.30 1.08
CA THR A 133 -6.52 13.71 1.03
C THR A 133 -7.45 12.67 0.43
N GLY A 134 -6.92 11.65 -0.23
CA GLY A 134 -7.69 10.59 -0.87
C GLY A 134 -8.18 9.52 0.11
N GLY A 135 -9.09 8.68 -0.36
CA GLY A 135 -9.70 7.62 0.42
C GLY A 135 -10.58 6.67 -0.41
N PRO A 136 -11.41 5.86 0.24
CA PRO A 136 -12.20 4.82 -0.43
C PRO A 136 -13.50 5.34 -1.07
N GLY A 137 -13.84 6.62 -0.89
CA GLY A 137 -15.11 7.20 -1.34
C GLY A 137 -16.25 7.08 -0.32
N TYR A 138 -15.97 6.58 0.87
CA TYR A 138 -16.93 6.50 2.00
C TYR A 138 -16.22 6.63 3.34
N LYS A 139 -17.01 6.77 4.41
CA LYS A 139 -16.49 6.83 5.78
C LYS A 139 -17.18 5.79 6.67
N THR A 140 -16.43 5.31 7.66
CA THR A 140 -16.93 4.58 8.84
C THR A 140 -16.72 5.43 10.08
N VAL A 141 -17.35 5.06 11.21
CA VAL A 141 -17.20 5.81 12.46
C VAL A 141 -17.19 4.81 13.61
N ASP A 142 -16.06 4.73 14.30
CA ASP A 142 -15.88 3.94 15.52
C ASP A 142 -15.05 4.82 16.51
N PRO A 143 -15.72 5.61 17.37
CA PRO A 143 -15.03 6.50 18.29
C PRO A 143 -14.20 5.70 19.29
N PRO A 144 -12.93 6.10 19.56
CA PRO A 144 -12.14 5.47 20.57
C PRO A 144 -12.69 5.75 21.99
N ALA A 145 -12.33 4.91 22.96
CA ALA A 145 -12.61 5.17 24.37
C ALA A 145 -11.96 6.47 24.83
N SER A 146 -12.58 7.18 25.78
CA SER A 146 -12.08 8.49 26.28
C SER A 146 -10.67 8.43 26.90
N GLY A 147 -10.21 7.27 27.34
CA GLY A 147 -8.85 7.07 27.87
C GLY A 147 -7.89 6.41 26.87
N ALA A 148 -8.23 6.36 25.59
CA ALA A 148 -7.39 5.75 24.56
C ALA A 148 -5.99 6.35 24.54
N LYS A 149 -4.97 5.50 24.39
CA LYS A 149 -3.56 5.87 24.30
C LYS A 149 -3.01 5.44 22.95
N TYR A 150 -2.16 6.29 22.39
CA TYR A 150 -1.50 6.04 21.12
C TYR A 150 -0.02 5.78 21.39
N THR A 151 0.26 4.55 21.78
CA THR A 151 1.60 4.07 22.07
C THR A 151 2.19 3.32 20.89
N GLU A 152 3.50 3.05 20.95
CA GLU A 152 4.22 2.35 19.89
C GLU A 152 3.51 1.06 19.48
N GLY A 153 3.36 0.86 18.16
CA GLY A 153 2.69 -0.29 17.56
C GLY A 153 1.18 -0.16 17.45
N VAL A 154 0.54 0.84 18.08
CA VAL A 154 -0.90 1.11 17.87
C VAL A 154 -1.14 1.52 16.42
N VAL A 155 -2.17 0.94 15.81
CA VAL A 155 -2.66 1.31 14.47
C VAL A 155 -3.99 2.02 14.62
N ALA A 156 -4.07 3.24 14.08
CA ALA A 156 -5.29 4.05 14.14
C ALA A 156 -5.56 4.73 12.79
N MET A 157 -6.79 5.19 12.61
CA MET A 157 -7.24 5.79 11.35
C MET A 157 -7.03 7.29 11.34
N ALA A 158 -6.48 7.78 10.24
CA ALA A 158 -6.35 9.22 10.02
C ALA A 158 -7.70 9.85 9.66
N LYS A 159 -7.94 11.05 10.15
CA LYS A 159 -9.09 11.91 9.84
C LYS A 159 -8.68 13.37 9.80
N THR A 160 -9.50 14.23 9.22
CA THR A 160 -9.34 15.67 9.31
C THR A 160 -9.82 16.20 10.67
N GLN A 161 -9.38 17.39 11.05
CA GLN A 161 -9.77 17.98 12.35
C GLN A 161 -11.28 18.27 12.45
N ASP A 162 -11.92 18.57 11.32
CA ASP A 162 -13.35 18.90 11.24
C ASP A 162 -14.26 17.66 11.32
N GLU A 163 -13.70 16.46 11.11
CA GLU A 163 -14.47 15.23 11.18
C GLU A 163 -14.71 14.80 12.63
N PRO A 164 -15.88 14.22 12.94
CA PRO A 164 -16.17 13.65 14.27
C PRO A 164 -15.14 12.62 14.72
N ALA A 165 -14.99 12.43 16.03
CA ALA A 165 -14.12 11.41 16.60
C ALA A 165 -14.44 10.03 16.03
N GLY A 166 -13.39 9.26 15.68
CA GLY A 166 -13.49 7.92 15.13
C GLY A 166 -13.89 7.85 13.65
N THR A 167 -14.04 8.98 12.95
CA THR A 167 -14.29 8.98 11.51
C THR A 167 -13.07 8.39 10.79
N SER A 168 -13.31 7.50 9.83
CA SER A 168 -12.28 6.72 9.16
C SER A 168 -12.58 6.57 7.67
N GLY A 169 -11.60 6.86 6.83
CA GLY A 169 -11.57 6.49 5.41
C GLY A 169 -10.75 5.22 5.20
N SER A 170 -9.72 5.31 4.35
CA SER A 170 -8.72 4.25 4.17
C SER A 170 -7.36 4.60 4.77
N GLN A 171 -7.08 5.87 5.03
CA GLN A 171 -5.80 6.28 5.56
C GLN A 171 -5.65 5.85 7.02
N PHE A 172 -4.53 5.22 7.32
CA PHE A 172 -4.15 4.76 8.65
C PHE A 172 -2.77 5.29 9.02
N PHE A 173 -2.49 5.30 10.32
CA PHE A 173 -1.14 5.52 10.81
C PHE A 173 -0.76 4.45 11.83
N VAL A 174 0.54 4.14 11.87
CA VAL A 174 1.15 3.29 12.89
C VAL A 174 2.00 4.18 13.77
N VAL A 175 1.82 4.08 15.07
CA VAL A 175 2.57 4.85 16.06
C VAL A 175 3.99 4.28 16.21
N THR A 176 5.00 5.15 16.10
CA THR A 176 6.42 4.80 16.24
C THR A 176 7.07 5.39 17.50
N GLY A 177 6.39 6.30 18.19
CA GLY A 177 6.83 6.84 19.48
C GLY A 177 6.26 6.07 20.67
N ALA A 178 6.89 6.18 21.84
CA ALA A 178 6.48 5.45 23.04
C ALA A 178 5.05 5.81 23.52
N ASP A 179 4.72 7.09 23.56
CA ASP A 179 3.36 7.66 23.72
C ASP A 179 3.38 9.01 23.02
N VAL A 180 2.60 9.15 21.99
CA VAL A 180 2.62 10.36 21.14
C VAL A 180 1.62 11.42 21.57
N GLY A 181 0.92 11.22 22.69
CA GLY A 181 0.08 12.23 23.33
C GLY A 181 -1.12 12.69 22.51
N LEU A 182 -1.55 11.92 21.51
CA LEU A 182 -2.74 12.25 20.73
C LEU A 182 -4.01 12.19 21.60
N PRO A 183 -4.98 13.11 21.38
CA PRO A 183 -6.28 13.02 22.02
C PRO A 183 -7.05 11.78 21.54
N PRO A 184 -8.02 11.26 22.32
CA PRO A 184 -8.83 10.12 21.97
C PRO A 184 -9.85 10.46 20.87
N ASP A 185 -9.35 10.74 19.69
CA ASP A 185 -10.11 11.25 18.55
C ASP A 185 -10.02 10.34 17.29
N TYR A 186 -9.02 9.48 17.24
CA TYR A 186 -8.73 8.60 16.10
C TYR A 186 -9.14 7.16 16.40
N ALA A 187 -9.92 6.52 15.53
CA ALA A 187 -10.32 5.14 15.70
C ALA A 187 -9.11 4.21 15.80
N ILE A 188 -8.91 3.54 16.94
CA ILE A 188 -7.88 2.51 17.09
C ILE A 188 -8.42 1.22 16.51
N VAL A 189 -7.75 0.69 15.49
CA VAL A 189 -8.20 -0.50 14.75
C VAL A 189 -7.42 -1.75 15.08
N GLY A 190 -6.31 -1.63 15.81
CA GLY A 190 -5.51 -2.78 16.21
C GLY A 190 -4.10 -2.40 16.62
N ASN A 191 -3.23 -3.42 16.64
CA ASN A 191 -1.83 -3.27 17.00
C ASN A 191 -0.95 -4.08 16.06
N VAL A 192 0.28 -3.61 15.85
CA VAL A 192 1.35 -4.40 15.22
C VAL A 192 1.71 -5.53 16.17
N THR A 193 1.51 -6.77 15.73
CA THR A 193 1.80 -7.97 16.51
C THR A 193 3.05 -8.70 16.04
N GLU A 194 3.48 -8.45 14.81
CA GLU A 194 4.71 -9.00 14.23
C GLU A 194 5.38 -7.93 13.35
N GLY A 195 6.71 -7.93 13.28
CA GLY A 195 7.47 -7.02 12.42
C GLY A 195 7.52 -5.57 12.90
N LEU A 196 7.42 -5.31 14.21
CA LEU A 196 7.53 -3.96 14.76
C LEU A 196 8.87 -3.29 14.40
N ASP A 197 9.94 -4.07 14.23
CA ASP A 197 11.24 -3.53 13.81
C ASP A 197 11.22 -2.99 12.37
N THR A 198 10.42 -3.58 11.48
CA THR A 198 10.13 -3.02 10.14
C THR A 198 9.46 -1.65 10.26
N VAL A 199 8.44 -1.54 11.11
CA VAL A 199 7.75 -0.26 11.37
C VAL A 199 8.72 0.79 11.93
N ARG A 200 9.61 0.41 12.84
CA ARG A 200 10.65 1.29 13.39
C ARG A 200 11.67 1.73 12.34
N ALA A 201 12.05 0.81 11.43
CA ALA A 201 12.95 1.13 10.32
C ALA A 201 12.31 2.16 9.39
N ILE A 202 11.06 1.94 8.96
CA ILE A 202 10.29 2.89 8.16
C ILE A 202 10.17 4.24 8.88
N GLY A 203 9.90 4.24 10.19
CA GLY A 203 9.75 5.46 10.98
C GLY A 203 10.98 6.37 11.03
N LYS A 204 12.17 5.86 10.67
CA LYS A 204 13.41 6.65 10.57
C LYS A 204 13.59 7.34 9.21
N LEU A 205 12.78 6.98 8.20
CA LEU A 205 12.90 7.49 6.83
C LEU A 205 12.15 8.81 6.60
N GLY A 206 11.60 9.43 7.63
CA GLY A 206 10.93 10.71 7.53
C GLY A 206 11.91 11.89 7.59
N ASP A 207 11.69 12.89 6.75
CA ASP A 207 12.32 14.20 6.89
C ASP A 207 11.61 14.97 8.03
N PRO A 208 12.32 15.40 9.07
CA PRO A 208 11.69 16.01 10.24
C PRO A 208 11.12 17.42 9.97
N THR A 209 11.42 18.03 8.82
CA THR A 209 10.95 19.35 8.43
C THR A 209 9.71 19.29 7.53
N THR A 210 9.76 18.39 6.53
CA THR A 210 8.69 18.25 5.54
C THR A 210 7.70 17.15 5.88
N GLU A 211 8.03 16.27 6.82
CA GLU A 211 7.29 15.06 7.20
C GLU A 211 7.10 14.08 6.02
N GLN A 212 7.81 14.27 4.94
CA GLN A 212 7.79 13.37 3.78
C GLN A 212 8.85 12.28 3.94
N PRO A 213 8.63 11.09 3.36
CA PRO A 213 9.65 10.06 3.31
C PRO A 213 10.85 10.53 2.48
N THR A 214 12.08 10.27 2.95
CA THR A 214 13.34 10.60 2.27
C THR A 214 13.61 9.71 1.05
N GLN A 215 12.90 8.60 0.95
CA GLN A 215 12.86 7.67 -0.18
C GLN A 215 11.49 7.02 -0.26
N PRO A 216 11.07 6.46 -1.42
CA PRO A 216 9.79 5.78 -1.52
C PRO A 216 9.69 4.60 -0.56
N VAL A 217 8.63 4.60 0.26
CA VAL A 217 8.24 3.46 1.10
C VAL A 217 6.90 2.95 0.58
N VAL A 218 6.97 1.82 -0.14
CA VAL A 218 5.83 1.25 -0.87
C VAL A 218 5.20 0.13 -0.08
N ILE A 219 3.88 0.14 0.04
CA ILE A 219 3.06 -0.99 0.45
C ILE A 219 2.84 -1.84 -0.80
N GLU A 220 3.61 -2.91 -0.95
CA GLU A 220 3.55 -3.79 -2.12
C GLU A 220 2.22 -4.56 -2.17
N SER A 221 1.78 -5.05 -1.01
CA SER A 221 0.49 -5.73 -0.87
C SER A 221 0.03 -5.74 0.58
N VAL A 222 -1.30 -5.90 0.77
CA VAL A 222 -1.90 -6.18 2.08
C VAL A 222 -2.79 -7.39 1.96
N THR A 223 -2.46 -8.48 2.67
CA THR A 223 -3.26 -9.69 2.69
C THR A 223 -3.99 -9.85 4.02
N VAL A 224 -5.12 -10.56 3.98
CA VAL A 224 -5.95 -10.83 5.16
C VAL A 224 -5.78 -12.28 5.57
N GLU A 225 -5.43 -12.49 6.84
CA GLU A 225 -5.48 -13.80 7.50
C GLU A 225 -6.66 -13.86 8.46
N GLU A 226 -7.41 -14.95 8.40
CA GLU A 226 -8.55 -15.24 9.28
C GLU A 226 -8.25 -16.50 10.10
N GLN A 227 -8.40 -16.42 11.40
CA GLN A 227 -8.14 -17.51 12.35
C GLN A 227 -9.33 -17.74 13.27
#